data_851c86cf9edb173694410e052235f1ed
#
_entry.id   851c86cf9edb173694410e052235f1ed
#
_cell.length_a   1.000
_cell.length_b   1.000
_cell.length_c   1.000
_cell.angle_alpha   90.00
_cell.angle_beta   90.00
_cell.angle_gamma   90.00
#
_symmetry.space_group_name_H-M   'P 1'
#
loop_
_entity.id
_entity.type
_entity.pdbx_description
1 polymer ?
#
loop_
_entity_poly.entity_id
_entity_poly.type
_entity_poly.pdbx_seq_one_letter_code
_entity_poly.pdbx_strand_id
1 'polypeptide(L)'
;MAHTSEALTDLDWHPLSNEDIQHFDDKGYLIIRNVLDSETVDKLIEVSDRLIASDLREKRQTYPNGLYDGFRNCVATDDAFIPLLAHKTMLSVVTQLLGAHLQLVVSHLIYKYPDPPGTPDTARVPGWHRDYGTATKVLGDKVPRILLKCAYYLTDLSEPNSGATLVAPGSNHLPDPIPVPEGQTDPEGAFEPNLRPGDCLLFENRILHAGGANLTDQIRKAVMFGYGYRWLMPLDYRTQEQTLLDKLSPLGQYLVGEPFKKTKEYYAGGGDSPLAAWCEQHGAPEVRPIH
;
A
#
# COMPACT_ATOMS: atom_id res chain seq x y z
N MET A 1 -12.62 -26.35 10.99
CA MET A 1 -13.01 -26.41 12.38
C MET A 1 -11.77 -26.10 13.21
N ALA A 2 -11.80 -25.08 14.04
CA ALA A 2 -10.84 -24.71 15.11
C ALA A 2 -9.35 -24.57 14.75
N HIS A 3 -9.02 -23.78 13.74
CA HIS A 3 -7.63 -23.30 13.53
C HIS A 3 -7.51 -21.76 13.59
N THR A 4 -8.55 -21.08 14.05
CA THR A 4 -8.69 -19.63 13.89
C THR A 4 -8.23 -18.81 15.10
N SER A 5 -8.09 -19.40 16.30
CA SER A 5 -7.88 -18.59 17.50
C SER A 5 -6.39 -18.30 17.81
N GLU A 6 -5.48 -19.20 17.48
CA GLU A 6 -4.04 -19.01 17.80
C GLU A 6 -3.30 -18.08 16.82
N ALA A 7 -3.76 -17.99 15.56
CA ALA A 7 -3.09 -17.19 14.53
C ALA A 7 -3.34 -15.68 14.62
N LEU A 8 -4.32 -15.25 15.40
CA LEU A 8 -4.72 -13.84 15.56
C LEU A 8 -4.32 -13.22 16.90
N THR A 9 -3.69 -13.99 17.79
CA THR A 9 -3.34 -13.54 19.15
C THR A 9 -2.33 -12.40 19.18
N ASP A 10 -1.55 -12.22 18.11
CA ASP A 10 -0.53 -11.18 18.00
C ASP A 10 -1.01 -9.91 17.28
N LEU A 11 -2.28 -9.86 16.84
CA LEU A 11 -2.85 -8.69 16.21
C LEU A 11 -3.48 -7.76 17.25
N ASP A 12 -3.01 -6.54 17.30
CA ASP A 12 -3.62 -5.48 18.09
C ASP A 12 -4.77 -4.85 17.27
N TRP A 13 -5.95 -4.75 17.89
CA TRP A 13 -7.02 -3.96 17.31
C TRP A 13 -6.73 -2.48 17.49
N HIS A 14 -6.52 -1.77 16.40
CA HIS A 14 -6.36 -0.33 16.37
C HIS A 14 -7.66 0.30 15.83
N PRO A 15 -8.58 0.74 16.70
CA PRO A 15 -9.86 1.27 16.27
C PRO A 15 -9.66 2.60 15.54
N LEU A 16 -10.29 2.73 14.38
CA LEU A 16 -10.47 4.02 13.74
C LEU A 16 -11.65 4.73 14.37
N SER A 17 -11.54 6.04 14.56
CA SER A 17 -12.69 6.86 14.93
C SER A 17 -13.68 6.95 13.76
N ASN A 18 -14.93 7.30 14.04
CA ASN A 18 -15.91 7.58 12.99
C ASN A 18 -15.45 8.74 12.08
N GLU A 19 -14.70 9.70 12.63
CA GLU A 19 -14.14 10.82 11.91
C GLU A 19 -13.02 10.36 10.93
N ASP A 20 -12.15 9.45 11.37
CA ASP A 20 -11.12 8.86 10.48
C ASP A 20 -11.75 8.08 9.34
N ILE A 21 -12.78 7.29 9.65
CA ILE A 21 -13.51 6.51 8.66
C ILE A 21 -14.18 7.43 7.64
N GLN A 22 -14.87 8.46 8.13
CA GLN A 22 -15.53 9.44 7.27
C GLN A 22 -14.51 10.23 6.45
N HIS A 23 -13.40 10.66 7.07
CA HIS A 23 -12.31 11.32 6.35
C HIS A 23 -11.77 10.44 5.22
N PHE A 24 -11.53 9.15 5.50
CA PHE A 24 -11.05 8.23 4.47
C PHE A 24 -12.07 8.04 3.35
N ASP A 25 -13.36 7.91 3.69
CA ASP A 25 -14.40 7.76 2.69
C ASP A 25 -14.50 9.03 1.82
N ASP A 26 -14.45 10.21 2.40
CA ASP A 26 -14.58 11.50 1.69
C ASP A 26 -13.30 11.89 0.92
N LYS A 27 -12.13 11.60 1.47
CA LYS A 27 -10.85 12.11 0.97
C LYS A 27 -9.97 11.08 0.29
N GLY A 28 -10.21 9.78 0.55
CA GLY A 28 -9.50 8.67 -0.08
C GLY A 28 -8.14 8.34 0.54
N TYR A 29 -7.74 8.97 1.63
CA TYR A 29 -6.46 8.73 2.31
C TYR A 29 -6.55 8.93 3.83
N LEU A 30 -5.57 8.34 4.56
CA LEU A 30 -5.24 8.63 5.96
C LEU A 30 -3.72 8.69 6.14
N ILE A 31 -3.28 9.44 7.13
CA ILE A 31 -1.89 9.40 7.59
C ILE A 31 -1.89 8.81 8.99
N ILE A 32 -1.32 7.63 9.13
CA ILE A 32 -1.15 6.97 10.42
C ILE A 32 0.29 7.23 10.88
N ARG A 33 0.42 7.89 12.01
CA ARG A 33 1.73 8.32 12.52
C ARG A 33 2.40 7.23 13.35
N ASN A 34 3.73 7.18 13.29
CA ASN A 34 4.57 6.31 14.11
C ASN A 34 4.14 4.82 14.06
N VAL A 35 3.82 4.33 12.87
CA VAL A 35 3.41 2.93 12.66
C VAL A 35 4.59 2.00 12.88
N LEU A 36 5.77 2.38 12.37
CA LEU A 36 7.02 1.66 12.59
C LEU A 36 7.85 2.39 13.64
N ASP A 37 8.42 1.66 14.58
CA ASP A 37 9.42 2.20 15.49
C ASP A 37 10.78 2.41 14.79
N SER A 38 11.69 3.12 15.45
CA SER A 38 12.99 3.46 14.87
C SER A 38 13.84 2.21 14.56
N GLU A 39 13.77 1.17 15.39
CA GLU A 39 14.53 -0.06 15.18
C GLU A 39 14.07 -0.77 13.90
N THR A 40 12.76 -0.85 13.70
CA THR A 40 12.16 -1.42 12.48
C THR A 40 12.53 -0.58 11.25
N VAL A 41 12.47 0.75 11.35
CA VAL A 41 12.87 1.66 10.26
C VAL A 41 14.34 1.45 9.88
N ASP A 42 15.24 1.45 10.86
CA ASP A 42 16.68 1.25 10.64
C ASP A 42 16.97 -0.10 10.00
N LYS A 43 16.29 -1.16 10.46
CA LYS A 43 16.42 -2.50 9.88
C LYS A 43 15.94 -2.55 8.43
N LEU A 44 14.81 -1.94 8.14
CA LEU A 44 14.28 -1.86 6.78
C LEU A 44 15.19 -1.06 5.85
N ILE A 45 15.81 0.03 6.34
CA ILE A 45 16.81 0.80 5.58
C ILE A 45 18.03 -0.05 5.27
N GLU A 46 18.62 -0.71 6.29
CA GLU A 46 19.79 -1.58 6.14
C GLU A 46 19.58 -2.64 5.06
N VAL A 47 18.44 -3.34 5.14
CA VAL A 47 18.09 -4.40 4.19
C VAL A 47 17.83 -3.83 2.81
N SER A 48 17.13 -2.71 2.72
CA SER A 48 16.81 -2.05 1.45
C SER A 48 18.07 -1.58 0.73
N ASP A 49 19.00 -0.94 1.44
CA ASP A 49 20.28 -0.47 0.89
C ASP A 49 21.12 -1.65 0.38
N ARG A 50 21.16 -2.76 1.12
CA ARG A 50 21.84 -3.98 0.68
C ARG A 50 21.23 -4.56 -0.59
N LEU A 51 19.90 -4.62 -0.69
CA LEU A 51 19.21 -5.11 -1.89
C LEU A 51 19.47 -4.20 -3.10
N ILE A 52 19.39 -2.89 -2.95
CA ILE A 52 19.67 -1.92 -4.01
C ILE A 52 21.12 -2.02 -4.50
N ALA A 53 22.08 -2.22 -3.58
CA ALA A 53 23.50 -2.40 -3.91
C ALA A 53 23.84 -3.78 -4.52
N SER A 54 22.92 -4.74 -4.43
CA SER A 54 23.16 -6.12 -4.89
C SER A 54 23.08 -6.26 -6.42
N ASP A 55 23.60 -7.39 -6.93
CA ASP A 55 23.43 -7.81 -8.33
C ASP A 55 22.10 -8.52 -8.61
N LEU A 56 21.22 -8.62 -7.62
CA LEU A 56 19.91 -9.24 -7.78
C LEU A 56 19.08 -8.47 -8.83
N ARG A 57 18.74 -9.15 -9.93
CA ARG A 57 17.93 -8.57 -11.02
C ARG A 57 16.48 -9.02 -10.97
N GLU A 58 16.21 -10.15 -10.36
CA GLU A 58 14.87 -10.68 -10.23
C GLU A 58 14.01 -9.72 -9.40
N LYS A 59 12.79 -9.44 -9.90
CA LYS A 59 11.82 -8.51 -9.27
C LYS A 59 12.32 -7.06 -9.14
N ARG A 60 13.53 -6.75 -9.60
CA ARG A 60 14.04 -5.37 -9.60
C ARG A 60 13.34 -4.54 -10.67
N GLN A 61 12.92 -3.36 -10.27
CA GLN A 61 12.27 -2.39 -11.13
C GLN A 61 13.04 -1.08 -11.12
N THR A 62 13.57 -0.71 -12.27
CA THR A 62 14.22 0.59 -12.49
C THR A 62 13.44 1.38 -13.54
N TYR A 63 13.49 2.68 -13.43
CA TYR A 63 12.93 3.56 -14.46
C TYR A 63 14.03 4.04 -15.40
N PRO A 64 13.75 4.17 -16.72
CA PRO A 64 14.76 4.56 -17.71
C PRO A 64 15.42 5.92 -17.45
N ASN A 65 14.73 6.80 -16.72
CA ASN A 65 15.24 8.13 -16.35
C ASN A 65 16.21 8.09 -15.13
N GLY A 66 16.43 6.92 -14.52
CA GLY A 66 17.29 6.75 -13.36
C GLY A 66 16.75 7.34 -12.05
N LEU A 67 15.52 7.86 -12.04
CA LEU A 67 14.95 8.51 -10.85
C LEU A 67 14.41 7.53 -9.81
N TYR A 68 14.16 6.27 -10.22
CA TYR A 68 13.58 5.25 -9.36
C TYR A 68 14.32 3.93 -9.48
N ASP A 69 14.44 3.26 -8.34
CA ASP A 69 14.92 1.89 -8.22
C ASP A 69 14.09 1.16 -7.15
N GLY A 70 14.03 -0.16 -7.20
CA GLY A 70 13.31 -0.92 -6.19
C GLY A 70 13.06 -2.36 -6.57
N PHE A 71 12.24 -3.03 -5.75
CA PHE A 71 11.91 -4.43 -5.92
C PHE A 71 10.41 -4.67 -5.78
N ARG A 72 9.82 -5.32 -6.79
CA ARG A 72 8.46 -5.84 -6.73
C ARG A 72 8.44 -7.16 -5.96
N ASN A 73 7.29 -7.46 -5.32
CA ASN A 73 7.14 -8.61 -4.42
C ASN A 73 8.27 -8.65 -3.37
N CYS A 74 8.57 -7.49 -2.76
CA CYS A 74 9.68 -7.35 -1.84
C CYS A 74 9.54 -8.26 -0.61
N VAL A 75 8.33 -8.62 -0.21
CA VAL A 75 8.06 -9.60 0.86
C VAL A 75 8.75 -10.95 0.61
N ALA A 76 9.03 -11.29 -0.66
CA ALA A 76 9.73 -12.53 -1.05
C ALA A 76 11.22 -12.30 -1.36
N THR A 77 11.76 -11.09 -1.16
CA THR A 77 13.19 -10.81 -1.38
C THR A 77 14.01 -10.86 -0.10
N ASP A 78 13.41 -10.51 1.03
CA ASP A 78 14.08 -10.57 2.34
C ASP A 78 13.06 -10.71 3.47
N ASP A 79 13.45 -11.45 4.51
CA ASP A 79 12.61 -11.76 5.67
C ASP A 79 12.22 -10.51 6.49
N ALA A 80 13.01 -9.44 6.40
CA ALA A 80 12.72 -8.18 7.10
C ALA A 80 11.39 -7.53 6.66
N PHE A 81 10.89 -7.86 5.47
CA PHE A 81 9.60 -7.35 5.00
C PHE A 81 8.39 -8.19 5.44
N ILE A 82 8.61 -9.43 5.93
CA ILE A 82 7.53 -10.33 6.36
C ILE A 82 6.65 -9.71 7.46
N PRO A 83 7.19 -9.03 8.49
CA PRO A 83 6.36 -8.41 9.54
C PRO A 83 5.38 -7.35 9.01
N LEU A 84 5.67 -6.71 7.86
CA LEU A 84 4.76 -5.74 7.25
C LEU A 84 3.52 -6.39 6.64
N LEU A 85 3.58 -7.68 6.25
CA LEU A 85 2.47 -8.42 5.65
C LEU A 85 1.24 -8.50 6.57
N ALA A 86 1.46 -8.69 7.85
CA ALA A 86 0.40 -8.72 8.87
C ALA A 86 0.72 -7.73 10.01
N HIS A 87 1.16 -6.51 9.61
CA HIS A 87 1.50 -5.50 10.60
C HIS A 87 0.31 -5.20 11.50
N LYS A 88 0.49 -5.38 12.80
CA LYS A 88 -0.58 -5.39 13.81
C LYS A 88 -1.54 -4.20 13.69
N THR A 89 -1.02 -2.98 13.65
CA THR A 89 -1.83 -1.76 13.50
C THR A 89 -2.45 -1.66 12.11
N MET A 90 -1.66 -1.81 11.05
CA MET A 90 -2.12 -1.52 9.70
C MET A 90 -3.10 -2.55 9.17
N LEU A 91 -2.95 -3.83 9.54
CA LEU A 91 -3.94 -4.84 9.14
C LEU A 91 -5.31 -4.56 9.78
N SER A 92 -5.34 -4.10 11.05
CA SER A 92 -6.57 -3.64 11.70
C SER A 92 -7.21 -2.48 10.93
N VAL A 93 -6.42 -1.46 10.58
CA VAL A 93 -6.92 -0.30 9.82
C VAL A 93 -7.46 -0.72 8.45
N VAL A 94 -6.71 -1.55 7.72
CA VAL A 94 -7.12 -2.04 6.40
C VAL A 94 -8.41 -2.85 6.45
N THR A 95 -8.55 -3.74 7.45
CA THR A 95 -9.78 -4.53 7.64
C THR A 95 -11.00 -3.68 7.92
N GLN A 96 -10.87 -2.62 8.71
CA GLN A 96 -11.96 -1.68 8.97
C GLN A 96 -12.41 -0.92 7.73
N LEU A 97 -11.50 -0.66 6.79
CA LEU A 97 -11.76 0.14 5.58
C LEU A 97 -12.08 -0.69 4.32
N LEU A 98 -11.69 -1.95 4.27
CA LEU A 98 -11.89 -2.83 3.12
C LEU A 98 -12.72 -4.08 3.44
N GLY A 99 -12.75 -4.50 4.70
CA GLY A 99 -13.37 -5.75 5.15
C GLY A 99 -12.37 -6.87 5.33
N ALA A 100 -12.85 -8.06 5.75
CA ALA A 100 -12.05 -9.20 6.16
C ALA A 100 -11.54 -10.08 4.98
N HIS A 101 -12.20 -10.02 3.82
CA HIS A 101 -11.87 -10.88 2.67
C HIS A 101 -10.81 -10.24 1.78
N LEU A 102 -9.61 -10.11 2.27
CA LEU A 102 -8.51 -9.41 1.61
C LEU A 102 -7.26 -10.29 1.45
N GLN A 103 -6.38 -9.87 0.56
CA GLN A 103 -5.06 -10.45 0.36
C GLN A 103 -4.05 -9.37 -0.05
N LEU A 104 -2.77 -9.68 0.07
CA LEU A 104 -1.69 -8.87 -0.50
C LEU A 104 -1.78 -8.92 -2.02
N VAL A 105 -1.86 -7.77 -2.65
CA VAL A 105 -1.90 -7.62 -4.12
C VAL A 105 -0.56 -7.13 -4.65
N VAL A 106 0.14 -6.33 -3.86
CA VAL A 106 1.43 -5.75 -4.21
C VAL A 106 2.27 -5.53 -2.95
N SER A 107 3.59 -5.81 -3.05
CA SER A 107 4.59 -5.35 -2.08
C SER A 107 5.79 -4.78 -2.83
N HIS A 108 6.09 -3.50 -2.61
CA HIS A 108 7.05 -2.77 -3.43
C HIS A 108 8.00 -1.94 -2.58
N LEU A 109 9.29 -2.28 -2.62
CA LEU A 109 10.37 -1.42 -2.14
C LEU A 109 10.65 -0.36 -3.20
N ILE A 110 10.67 0.92 -2.83
CA ILE A 110 10.82 2.03 -3.76
C ILE A 110 11.84 3.04 -3.25
N TYR A 111 12.88 3.26 -4.05
CA TYR A 111 13.80 4.38 -3.90
C TYR A 111 13.47 5.43 -4.95
N LYS A 112 13.34 6.69 -4.52
CA LYS A 112 13.33 7.85 -5.40
C LYS A 112 14.59 8.68 -5.13
N TYR A 113 15.43 8.75 -6.15
CA TYR A 113 16.66 9.54 -6.11
C TYR A 113 16.35 11.04 -6.25
N PRO A 114 17.30 11.91 -5.84
CA PRO A 114 17.24 13.33 -6.15
C PRO A 114 17.02 13.57 -7.64
N ASP A 115 16.16 14.50 -7.96
CA ASP A 115 15.94 14.91 -9.34
C ASP A 115 17.13 15.73 -9.85
N PRO A 116 17.40 15.75 -11.17
CA PRO A 116 18.50 16.54 -11.74
C PRO A 116 18.40 18.03 -11.38
N PRO A 117 19.54 18.74 -11.23
CA PRO A 117 19.53 20.18 -11.00
C PRO A 117 18.72 20.95 -12.04
N GLY A 118 17.87 21.86 -11.60
CA GLY A 118 16.99 22.64 -12.46
C GLY A 118 15.63 21.98 -12.72
N THR A 119 15.35 20.81 -12.14
CA THR A 119 14.01 20.24 -12.15
C THR A 119 13.04 21.17 -11.42
N PRO A 120 11.89 21.54 -12.01
CA PRO A 120 10.92 22.39 -11.33
C PRO A 120 10.23 21.64 -10.19
N ASP A 121 9.81 22.36 -9.17
CA ASP A 121 9.03 21.81 -8.04
C ASP A 121 7.67 21.24 -8.46
N THR A 122 7.20 21.62 -9.63
CA THR A 122 6.00 21.09 -10.28
C THR A 122 6.22 19.80 -11.05
N ALA A 123 7.44 19.24 -11.10
CA ALA A 123 7.69 17.97 -11.76
C ALA A 123 6.96 16.83 -11.03
N ARG A 124 6.29 15.98 -11.79
CA ARG A 124 5.52 14.83 -11.27
C ARG A 124 5.92 13.57 -12.03
N VAL A 125 6.67 12.70 -11.33
CA VAL A 125 7.13 11.41 -11.90
C VAL A 125 6.94 10.29 -10.86
N PRO A 126 6.03 9.32 -11.09
CA PRO A 126 5.03 9.31 -12.17
C PRO A 126 4.06 10.49 -12.06
N GLY A 127 3.48 10.91 -13.17
CA GLY A 127 2.44 11.93 -13.20
C GLY A 127 1.16 11.48 -12.47
N TRP A 128 0.20 12.38 -12.37
CA TRP A 128 -1.09 12.13 -11.72
C TRP A 128 -1.79 10.93 -12.34
N HIS A 129 -2.15 9.95 -11.50
CA HIS A 129 -2.81 8.72 -11.92
C HIS A 129 -3.61 8.10 -10.78
N ARG A 130 -4.49 7.17 -11.13
CA ARG A 130 -5.14 6.25 -10.21
C ARG A 130 -4.54 4.86 -10.36
N ASP A 131 -4.53 4.10 -9.28
CA ASP A 131 -4.23 2.68 -9.38
C ASP A 131 -5.31 1.95 -10.17
N TYR A 132 -4.93 0.87 -10.86
CA TYR A 132 -5.84 0.16 -11.75
C TYR A 132 -6.47 1.06 -12.85
N GLY A 133 -5.68 1.95 -13.44
CA GLY A 133 -6.15 2.85 -14.49
C GLY A 133 -6.87 2.17 -15.66
N THR A 134 -6.58 0.88 -15.94
CA THR A 134 -7.33 0.08 -16.92
C THR A 134 -8.77 -0.15 -16.46
N ALA A 135 -9.00 -0.43 -15.17
CA ALA A 135 -10.35 -0.58 -14.64
C ALA A 135 -11.13 0.74 -14.75
N THR A 136 -10.47 1.87 -14.48
CA THR A 136 -11.08 3.19 -14.67
C THR A 136 -11.47 3.44 -16.15
N LYS A 137 -10.62 3.04 -17.09
CA LYS A 137 -10.95 3.16 -18.52
C LYS A 137 -12.12 2.30 -18.96
N VAL A 138 -12.31 1.13 -18.33
CA VAL A 138 -13.39 0.19 -18.68
C VAL A 138 -14.70 0.51 -17.96
N LEU A 139 -14.61 0.86 -16.66
CA LEU A 139 -15.77 1.03 -15.77
C LEU A 139 -16.15 2.50 -15.56
N GLY A 140 -15.30 3.45 -15.99
CA GLY A 140 -15.52 4.87 -15.81
C GLY A 140 -15.54 5.27 -14.34
N ASP A 141 -16.53 6.05 -13.94
CA ASP A 141 -16.78 6.53 -12.59
C ASP A 141 -17.34 5.45 -11.63
N LYS A 142 -17.56 4.24 -12.13
CA LYS A 142 -18.12 3.11 -11.37
C LYS A 142 -17.06 2.20 -10.77
N VAL A 143 -15.80 2.57 -10.82
CA VAL A 143 -14.73 1.77 -10.19
C VAL A 143 -14.92 1.83 -8.67
N PRO A 144 -15.15 0.69 -8.01
CA PRO A 144 -15.26 0.67 -6.55
C PRO A 144 -13.89 0.77 -5.88
N ARG A 145 -13.89 1.01 -4.56
CA ARG A 145 -12.72 0.76 -3.72
C ARG A 145 -12.42 -0.74 -3.72
N ILE A 146 -11.30 -1.13 -4.27
CA ILE A 146 -10.90 -2.55 -4.38
C ILE A 146 -9.51 -2.82 -3.82
N LEU A 147 -8.75 -1.77 -3.54
CA LEU A 147 -7.38 -1.85 -3.05
C LEU A 147 -7.07 -0.67 -2.14
N LEU A 148 -6.33 -0.96 -1.07
CA LEU A 148 -5.70 0.03 -0.19
C LEU A 148 -4.19 -0.15 -0.23
N LYS A 149 -3.44 0.94 -0.32
CA LYS A 149 -1.98 0.95 -0.22
C LYS A 149 -1.53 1.54 1.11
N CYS A 150 -0.73 0.79 1.84
CA CYS A 150 0.02 1.23 3.01
C CYS A 150 1.43 1.59 2.56
N ALA A 151 1.72 2.87 2.42
CA ALA A 151 3.04 3.37 2.06
C ALA A 151 3.79 3.76 3.33
N TYR A 152 4.70 2.88 3.79
CA TYR A 152 5.58 3.12 4.94
C TYR A 152 6.79 3.92 4.48
N TYR A 153 7.00 5.09 5.07
CA TYR A 153 8.14 5.94 4.75
C TYR A 153 9.28 5.70 5.72
N LEU A 154 10.48 5.53 5.17
CA LEU A 154 11.69 5.21 5.93
C LEU A 154 12.64 6.42 6.07
N THR A 155 12.41 7.47 5.31
CA THR A 155 13.19 8.72 5.32
C THR A 155 12.32 9.90 5.71
N ASP A 156 12.94 10.96 6.23
CA ASP A 156 12.24 12.18 6.61
C ASP A 156 11.81 12.96 5.36
N LEU A 157 10.52 13.25 5.26
CA LEU A 157 9.90 14.02 4.19
C LEU A 157 9.16 15.23 4.77
N SER A 158 9.69 15.82 5.84
CA SER A 158 9.16 17.03 6.44
C SER A 158 9.47 18.29 5.64
N GLU A 159 10.56 18.24 4.86
CA GLU A 159 10.90 19.32 3.93
C GLU A 159 10.08 19.19 2.63
N PRO A 160 9.59 20.31 2.08
CA PRO A 160 8.90 20.30 0.80
C PRO A 160 9.78 19.77 -0.33
N ASN A 161 9.15 19.14 -1.32
CA ASN A 161 9.84 18.57 -2.49
C ASN A 161 10.92 17.55 -2.12
N SER A 162 10.64 16.70 -1.15
CA SER A 162 11.47 15.58 -0.73
C SER A 162 11.10 14.26 -1.39
N GLY A 163 10.28 14.32 -2.44
CA GLY A 163 9.87 13.16 -3.25
C GLY A 163 8.73 12.34 -2.65
N ALA A 164 7.93 12.93 -1.77
CA ALA A 164 6.75 12.27 -1.23
C ALA A 164 5.72 11.91 -2.32
N THR A 165 4.82 11.00 -2.01
CA THR A 165 3.65 10.78 -2.85
C THR A 165 2.64 11.88 -2.58
N LEU A 166 2.33 12.69 -3.60
CA LEU A 166 1.28 13.68 -3.54
C LEU A 166 -0.07 13.01 -3.68
N VAL A 167 -1.09 13.55 -3.03
CA VAL A 167 -2.48 13.10 -3.13
C VAL A 167 -3.41 14.27 -3.44
N ALA A 168 -4.49 14.00 -4.17
CA ALA A 168 -5.57 14.94 -4.43
C ALA A 168 -6.83 14.51 -3.65
N PRO A 169 -7.06 15.03 -2.43
CA PRO A 169 -8.16 14.62 -1.58
C PRO A 169 -9.53 14.80 -2.23
N GLY A 170 -10.40 13.79 -2.10
CA GLY A 170 -11.75 13.82 -2.68
C GLY A 170 -11.80 13.43 -4.15
N SER A 171 -10.67 13.25 -4.81
CA SER A 171 -10.62 12.79 -6.20
C SER A 171 -11.15 11.37 -6.41
N ASN A 172 -11.27 10.58 -5.34
CA ASN A 172 -11.89 9.26 -5.34
C ASN A 172 -13.40 9.30 -5.71
N HIS A 173 -14.04 10.43 -5.61
CA HIS A 173 -15.45 10.64 -5.99
C HIS A 173 -15.65 11.32 -7.35
N LEU A 174 -14.57 11.72 -8.02
CA LEU A 174 -14.63 12.44 -9.28
C LEU A 174 -14.41 11.52 -10.47
N PRO A 175 -15.09 11.74 -11.59
CA PRO A 175 -14.86 10.98 -12.82
C PRO A 175 -13.52 11.37 -13.46
N ASP A 176 -13.00 10.53 -14.35
CA ASP A 176 -11.86 10.86 -15.21
C ASP A 176 -12.33 11.53 -16.53
N PRO A 177 -11.55 12.44 -17.08
CA PRO A 177 -10.35 13.05 -16.48
C PRO A 177 -10.71 14.09 -15.43
N ILE A 178 -9.89 14.17 -14.37
CA ILE A 178 -10.06 15.23 -13.37
C ILE A 178 -9.48 16.53 -13.93
N PRO A 179 -10.22 17.63 -13.87
CA PRO A 179 -9.75 18.90 -14.37
C PRO A 179 -8.56 19.41 -13.54
N VAL A 180 -7.50 19.80 -14.22
CA VAL A 180 -6.41 20.59 -13.64
C VAL A 180 -6.68 22.04 -14.00
N PRO A 181 -6.67 22.99 -13.05
CA PRO A 181 -6.91 24.39 -13.35
C PRO A 181 -5.93 24.92 -14.39
N GLU A 182 -6.39 25.84 -15.23
CA GLU A 182 -5.56 26.42 -16.28
C GLU A 182 -4.27 27.05 -15.71
N GLY A 183 -3.14 26.68 -16.29
CA GLY A 183 -1.82 27.13 -15.85
C GLY A 183 -1.27 26.42 -14.61
N GLN A 184 -1.98 25.44 -14.07
CA GLN A 184 -1.50 24.59 -12.96
C GLN A 184 -1.04 23.22 -13.46
N THR A 185 -0.22 22.54 -12.64
CA THR A 185 0.23 21.17 -12.90
C THR A 185 -0.58 20.16 -12.08
N ASP A 186 -1.10 20.60 -10.94
CA ASP A 186 -1.74 19.76 -9.95
C ASP A 186 -3.25 19.98 -9.92
N PRO A 187 -4.05 18.94 -9.64
CA PRO A 187 -5.47 19.08 -9.35
C PRO A 187 -5.72 20.01 -8.16
N GLU A 188 -6.90 20.61 -8.11
CA GLU A 188 -7.29 21.46 -6.99
C GLU A 188 -7.22 20.71 -5.66
N GLY A 189 -6.64 21.35 -4.64
CA GLY A 189 -6.47 20.78 -3.30
C GLY A 189 -5.42 19.67 -3.18
N ALA A 190 -4.70 19.37 -4.26
CA ALA A 190 -3.57 18.45 -4.19
C ALA A 190 -2.48 18.97 -3.26
N PHE A 191 -1.85 18.08 -2.48
CA PHE A 191 -0.80 18.47 -1.56
C PHE A 191 0.26 17.39 -1.39
N GLU A 192 1.42 17.78 -0.92
CA GLU A 192 2.51 16.92 -0.49
C GLU A 192 2.36 16.65 1.02
N PRO A 193 2.12 15.40 1.45
CA PRO A 193 2.00 15.10 2.87
C PRO A 193 3.35 15.20 3.56
N ASN A 194 3.38 15.92 4.69
CA ASN A 194 4.54 15.96 5.58
C ASN A 194 4.60 14.62 6.34
N LEU A 195 5.63 13.81 6.05
CA LEU A 195 5.80 12.48 6.60
C LEU A 195 7.18 12.33 7.25
N ARG A 196 7.24 11.53 8.30
CA ARG A 196 8.47 11.21 9.02
C ARG A 196 8.78 9.72 8.93
N PRO A 197 10.03 9.30 9.20
CA PRO A 197 10.35 7.88 9.27
C PRO A 197 9.41 7.15 10.22
N GLY A 198 8.84 6.03 9.75
CA GLY A 198 7.85 5.24 10.49
C GLY A 198 6.39 5.63 10.27
N ASP A 199 6.10 6.74 9.61
CA ASP A 199 4.73 7.10 9.22
C ASP A 199 4.25 6.25 8.05
N CYS A 200 2.93 6.03 7.99
CA CYS A 200 2.28 5.36 6.86
C CYS A 200 1.23 6.29 6.23
N LEU A 201 1.38 6.54 4.93
CA LEU A 201 0.31 7.09 4.10
C LEU A 201 -0.53 5.95 3.57
N LEU A 202 -1.77 5.84 4.05
CA LEU A 202 -2.77 4.89 3.56
C LEU A 202 -3.65 5.59 2.53
N PHE A 203 -3.84 4.98 1.36
CA PHE A 203 -4.70 5.54 0.32
C PHE A 203 -5.37 4.45 -0.54
N GLU A 204 -6.50 4.79 -1.13
CA GLU A 204 -7.27 3.87 -1.96
C GLU A 204 -6.98 3.99 -3.47
N ASN A 205 -7.36 2.97 -4.25
CA ASN A 205 -7.11 2.89 -5.69
C ASN A 205 -7.74 4.02 -6.52
N ARG A 206 -8.80 4.67 -6.05
CA ARG A 206 -9.52 5.70 -6.80
C ARG A 206 -8.95 7.11 -6.60
N ILE A 207 -8.14 7.33 -5.57
CA ILE A 207 -7.53 8.65 -5.35
C ILE A 207 -6.47 8.95 -6.40
N LEU A 208 -6.50 10.15 -6.95
CA LEU A 208 -5.39 10.66 -7.75
C LEU A 208 -4.17 10.89 -6.87
N HIS A 209 -3.04 10.34 -7.31
CA HIS A 209 -1.76 10.53 -6.66
C HIS A 209 -0.64 10.64 -7.69
N ALA A 210 0.46 11.26 -7.29
CA ALA A 210 1.63 11.48 -8.15
C ALA A 210 2.93 11.36 -7.36
N GLY A 211 4.04 11.13 -8.06
CA GLY A 211 5.37 11.22 -7.47
C GLY A 211 5.82 12.67 -7.41
N GLY A 212 6.01 13.23 -6.22
CA GLY A 212 6.54 14.56 -6.01
C GLY A 212 7.98 14.71 -6.49
N ALA A 213 8.40 15.93 -6.81
CA ALA A 213 9.81 16.23 -7.07
C ALA A 213 10.64 15.91 -5.82
N ASN A 214 11.86 15.41 -6.02
CA ASN A 214 12.84 15.28 -4.96
C ASN A 214 14.00 16.27 -5.23
N LEU A 215 13.87 17.47 -4.69
CA LEU A 215 14.85 18.56 -4.86
C LEU A 215 15.87 18.62 -3.71
N THR A 216 15.81 17.63 -2.80
CA THR A 216 16.78 17.47 -1.73
C THR A 216 17.96 16.62 -2.21
N ASP A 217 18.98 16.46 -1.40
CA ASP A 217 20.11 15.55 -1.62
C ASP A 217 19.85 14.14 -1.04
N GLN A 218 18.71 13.94 -0.41
CA GLN A 218 18.31 12.69 0.25
C GLN A 218 17.56 11.76 -0.69
N ILE A 219 17.89 10.46 -0.64
CA ILE A 219 17.10 9.43 -1.33
C ILE A 219 15.82 9.18 -0.52
N ARG A 220 14.64 9.36 -1.13
CA ARG A 220 13.40 8.94 -0.51
C ARG A 220 13.27 7.42 -0.58
N LYS A 221 13.15 6.77 0.57
CA LYS A 221 12.98 5.33 0.73
C LYS A 221 11.58 5.04 1.28
N ALA A 222 10.86 4.15 0.62
CA ALA A 222 9.53 3.72 1.06
C ALA A 222 9.29 2.25 0.76
N VAL A 223 8.45 1.61 1.56
CA VAL A 223 7.93 0.27 1.31
C VAL A 223 6.42 0.35 1.24
N MET A 224 5.82 -0.13 0.14
CA MET A 224 4.37 -0.07 -0.07
C MET A 224 3.79 -1.49 -0.08
N PHE A 225 2.81 -1.74 0.78
CA PHE A 225 2.02 -2.97 0.80
C PHE A 225 0.59 -2.64 0.40
N GLY A 226 0.11 -3.25 -0.68
CA GLY A 226 -1.25 -3.06 -1.19
C GLY A 226 -2.12 -4.27 -0.91
N TYR A 227 -3.25 -4.05 -0.22
CA TYR A 227 -4.24 -5.07 0.10
C TYR A 227 -5.49 -4.85 -0.75
N GLY A 228 -5.97 -5.92 -1.36
CA GLY A 228 -7.19 -5.90 -2.15
C GLY A 228 -8.05 -7.11 -1.84
N TYR A 229 -9.25 -7.16 -2.40
CA TYR A 229 -10.14 -8.31 -2.23
C TYR A 229 -9.50 -9.60 -2.73
N ARG A 230 -9.80 -10.72 -2.08
CA ARG A 230 -9.25 -12.04 -2.45
C ARG A 230 -9.53 -12.50 -3.88
N TRP A 231 -10.57 -11.97 -4.52
CA TRP A 231 -10.87 -12.25 -5.92
C TRP A 231 -10.04 -11.43 -6.92
N LEU A 232 -9.26 -10.42 -6.46
CA LEU A 232 -8.31 -9.71 -7.31
C LEU A 232 -7.05 -10.56 -7.53
N MET A 233 -6.54 -10.54 -8.75
CA MET A 233 -5.26 -11.16 -9.04
C MET A 233 -4.12 -10.28 -8.52
N PRO A 234 -3.15 -10.82 -7.76
CA PRO A 234 -1.97 -10.07 -7.36
C PRO A 234 -1.19 -9.50 -8.56
N LEU A 235 -0.63 -8.31 -8.39
CA LEU A 235 0.11 -7.61 -9.42
C LEU A 235 1.57 -8.07 -9.53
N ASP A 236 2.20 -8.40 -8.40
CA ASP A 236 3.63 -8.69 -8.31
C ASP A 236 3.98 -10.17 -8.40
N TYR A 237 3.01 -11.05 -8.21
CA TYR A 237 3.21 -12.50 -8.22
C TYR A 237 1.96 -13.23 -8.70
N ARG A 238 2.12 -14.51 -9.04
CA ARG A 238 0.99 -15.43 -9.30
C ARG A 238 0.86 -16.44 -8.17
N THR A 239 1.99 -16.91 -7.72
CA THR A 239 2.14 -17.84 -6.58
C THR A 239 3.40 -17.45 -5.85
N GLN A 240 3.42 -17.63 -4.55
CA GLN A 240 4.63 -17.43 -3.75
C GLN A 240 5.45 -18.74 -3.71
N GLU A 241 6.76 -18.58 -3.60
CA GLU A 241 7.67 -19.70 -3.46
C GLU A 241 7.48 -20.42 -2.11
N GLN A 242 7.67 -21.74 -2.09
CA GLN A 242 7.52 -22.53 -0.88
C GLN A 242 8.42 -22.04 0.25
N THR A 243 9.62 -21.58 -0.09
CA THR A 243 10.58 -21.01 0.87
C THR A 243 10.07 -19.79 1.62
N LEU A 244 9.20 -18.98 1.01
CA LEU A 244 8.49 -17.91 1.71
C LEU A 244 7.34 -18.48 2.53
N LEU A 245 6.51 -19.35 1.92
CA LEU A 245 5.33 -19.92 2.59
C LEU A 245 5.68 -20.63 3.90
N ASP A 246 6.82 -21.34 3.93
CA ASP A 246 7.30 -22.05 5.12
C ASP A 246 7.67 -21.11 6.29
N LYS A 247 7.93 -19.84 6.00
CA LYS A 247 8.23 -18.81 7.00
C LYS A 247 7.01 -18.05 7.49
N LEU A 248 5.89 -18.17 6.77
CA LEU A 248 4.69 -17.41 7.08
C LEU A 248 3.81 -18.12 8.11
N SER A 249 3.23 -17.36 9.03
CA SER A 249 2.13 -17.81 9.87
C SER A 249 0.92 -18.21 9.00
N PRO A 250 -0.05 -18.97 9.54
CA PRO A 250 -1.29 -19.28 8.82
C PRO A 250 -2.01 -18.03 8.27
N LEU A 251 -2.02 -16.92 9.01
CA LEU A 251 -2.55 -15.64 8.55
C LEU A 251 -1.72 -15.07 7.40
N GLY A 252 -0.39 -15.10 7.51
CA GLY A 252 0.50 -14.67 6.43
C GLY A 252 0.29 -15.49 5.15
N GLN A 253 0.14 -16.80 5.26
CA GLN A 253 -0.19 -17.67 4.12
C GLN A 253 -1.55 -17.30 3.50
N TYR A 254 -2.57 -17.06 4.33
CA TYR A 254 -3.85 -16.56 3.86
C TYR A 254 -3.71 -15.24 3.10
N LEU A 255 -2.97 -14.29 3.65
CA LEU A 255 -2.77 -12.96 3.04
C LEU A 255 -2.02 -13.02 1.70
N VAL A 256 -1.17 -14.01 1.46
CA VAL A 256 -0.52 -14.21 0.15
C VAL A 256 -1.29 -15.14 -0.79
N GLY A 257 -2.54 -15.47 -0.46
CA GLY A 257 -3.44 -16.20 -1.34
C GLY A 257 -3.53 -17.71 -1.11
N GLU A 258 -2.86 -18.25 -0.09
CA GLU A 258 -2.98 -19.66 0.27
C GLU A 258 -4.18 -19.89 1.23
N PRO A 259 -4.79 -21.06 1.27
CA PRO A 259 -4.54 -22.27 0.48
C PRO A 259 -5.46 -22.46 -0.74
N PHE A 260 -5.55 -21.50 -1.61
CA PHE A 260 -6.41 -21.55 -2.82
C PHE A 260 -6.25 -22.84 -3.64
N LYS A 261 -5.05 -23.46 -3.57
CA LYS A 261 -4.70 -24.64 -4.38
C LYS A 261 -5.20 -25.97 -3.81
N LYS A 262 -5.67 -26.01 -2.56
CA LYS A 262 -5.94 -27.27 -1.85
C LYS A 262 -7.41 -27.68 -1.86
N THR A 263 -8.32 -26.82 -2.27
CA THR A 263 -9.75 -27.10 -2.24
C THR A 263 -10.27 -27.38 -3.64
N LYS A 264 -11.00 -28.50 -3.77
CA LYS A 264 -11.76 -28.84 -4.99
C LYS A 264 -13.09 -28.07 -5.05
N GLU A 265 -13.36 -27.25 -4.06
CA GLU A 265 -14.61 -26.52 -3.91
C GLU A 265 -14.48 -25.12 -4.51
N TYR A 266 -15.53 -24.68 -5.15
CA TYR A 266 -15.65 -23.33 -5.66
C TYR A 266 -16.08 -22.40 -4.52
N TYR A 267 -15.24 -21.36 -4.26
CA TYR A 267 -15.57 -20.32 -3.31
C TYR A 267 -15.89 -19.02 -4.03
N ALA A 268 -17.14 -18.63 -4.02
CA ALA A 268 -17.53 -17.28 -4.42
C ALA A 268 -16.94 -16.29 -3.39
N GLY A 269 -16.11 -15.35 -3.84
CA GLY A 269 -15.51 -14.34 -2.94
C GLY A 269 -14.22 -14.77 -2.22
N GLY A 270 -13.69 -15.96 -2.48
CA GLY A 270 -12.33 -16.33 -2.02
C GLY A 270 -12.25 -17.19 -0.77
N GLY A 271 -13.35 -17.82 -0.34
CA GLY A 271 -13.40 -18.74 0.80
C GLY A 271 -13.48 -18.04 2.16
N ASP A 272 -13.41 -18.83 3.24
CA ASP A 272 -13.51 -18.32 4.60
C ASP A 272 -12.29 -17.46 4.96
N SER A 273 -12.54 -16.35 5.63
CA SER A 273 -11.47 -15.45 6.09
C SER A 273 -11.17 -15.70 7.57
N PRO A 274 -9.90 -15.92 7.95
CA PRO A 274 -9.52 -15.93 9.37
C PRO A 274 -9.74 -14.60 10.05
N LEU A 275 -9.82 -13.50 9.29
CA LEU A 275 -10.08 -12.16 9.82
C LEU A 275 -11.55 -11.89 10.12
N ALA A 276 -12.49 -12.69 9.59
CA ALA A 276 -13.93 -12.46 9.79
C ALA A 276 -14.33 -12.49 11.27
N ALA A 277 -13.93 -13.53 12.00
CA ALA A 277 -14.18 -13.63 13.43
C ALA A 277 -13.51 -12.51 14.24
N TRP A 278 -12.34 -12.04 13.79
CA TRP A 278 -11.64 -10.94 14.42
C TRP A 278 -12.38 -9.61 14.21
N CYS A 279 -12.89 -9.35 13.00
CA CYS A 279 -13.76 -8.22 12.71
C CYS A 279 -15.03 -8.23 13.58
N GLU A 280 -15.73 -9.38 13.63
CA GLU A 280 -16.94 -9.55 14.44
C GLU A 280 -16.68 -9.27 15.93
N GLN A 281 -15.57 -9.78 16.47
CA GLN A 281 -15.16 -9.60 17.87
C GLN A 281 -14.96 -8.12 18.25
N HIS A 282 -14.58 -7.28 17.27
CA HIS A 282 -14.32 -5.86 17.48
C HIS A 282 -15.43 -4.95 16.89
N GLY A 283 -16.56 -5.52 16.48
CA GLY A 283 -17.68 -4.78 15.91
C GLY A 283 -17.42 -4.16 14.54
N ALA A 284 -16.39 -4.63 13.83
CA ALA A 284 -16.14 -4.22 12.45
C ALA A 284 -16.90 -5.11 11.46
N PRO A 285 -17.36 -4.59 10.31
CA PRO A 285 -18.08 -5.39 9.34
C PRO A 285 -17.13 -6.38 8.64
N GLU A 286 -17.57 -7.62 8.47
CA GLU A 286 -16.87 -8.61 7.65
C GLU A 286 -16.75 -8.16 6.19
N VAL A 287 -17.81 -7.55 5.68
CA VAL A 287 -17.86 -6.92 4.36
C VAL A 287 -18.25 -5.45 4.56
N ARG A 288 -17.44 -4.54 4.06
CA ARG A 288 -17.76 -3.12 4.06
C ARG A 288 -18.40 -2.73 2.73
N PRO A 289 -19.69 -2.36 2.70
CA PRO A 289 -20.30 -1.78 1.52
C PRO A 289 -19.61 -0.45 1.18
N ILE A 290 -19.27 -0.27 -0.09
CA ILE A 290 -18.66 0.96 -0.61
C ILE A 290 -19.74 1.62 -1.48
N HIS A 291 -20.18 2.78 -1.09
CA HIS A 291 -21.21 3.56 -1.78
C HIS A 291 -20.60 4.59 -2.71
#